data_bc5a0bd3ff27ebf6613f1b12a7930b15
#
_entry.id   bc5a0bd3ff27ebf6613f1b12a7930b15
#
_cell.length_a   1.000
_cell.length_b   1.000
_cell.length_c   1.000
_cell.angle_alpha   90.00
_cell.angle_beta   90.00
_cell.angle_gamma   90.00
#
_symmetry.space_group_name_H-M   'P 1'
#
loop_
_entity.id
_entity.type
_entity.pdbx_description
1 polymer ?
#
loop_
_entity_poly.entity_id
_entity_poly.type
_entity_poly.pdbx_seq_one_letter_code
_entity_poly.pdbx_strand_id
1 'polypeptide(L)'
;VQYYGIIIHHSVCPSINGKGYDFFISRDGSIIPASEQTDPLYIHICVEGDFSEPRHSFTVEEREQLFILNKLIIRLAETCRFQPDDIFPHSISCPGAFFPWSQLVISPDDRYH
;
A
#
# COMPACT_ATOMS: atom_id res chain seq x y z
N VAL A 1 0.65 -19.66 -6.73
CA VAL A 1 -0.31 -18.62 -7.09
C VAL A 1 0.44 -17.42 -7.66
N GLN A 2 -0.02 -16.93 -8.79
CA GLN A 2 0.58 -15.80 -9.47
C GLN A 2 -0.23 -14.53 -9.20
N TYR A 3 0.39 -13.56 -8.54
CA TYR A 3 -0.22 -12.25 -8.35
C TYR A 3 0.18 -11.31 -9.47
N TYR A 4 -0.74 -10.44 -9.87
CA TYR A 4 -0.47 -9.44 -10.91
C TYR A 4 0.04 -8.13 -10.34
N GLY A 5 -0.08 -7.91 -9.05
CA GLY A 5 0.38 -6.70 -8.42
C GLY A 5 -0.29 -6.44 -7.08
N ILE A 6 -0.25 -5.19 -6.67
CA ILE A 6 -0.73 -4.75 -5.37
C ILE A 6 -1.81 -3.69 -5.55
N ILE A 7 -2.88 -3.80 -4.76
CA ILE A 7 -3.91 -2.77 -4.67
C ILE A 7 -3.73 -2.04 -3.34
N ILE A 8 -3.64 -0.72 -3.39
CA ILE A 8 -3.44 0.11 -2.20
C ILE A 8 -4.78 0.68 -1.75
N HIS A 9 -5.00 0.67 -0.44
CA HIS A 9 -6.19 1.22 0.22
C HIS A 9 -5.76 2.17 1.34
N HIS A 10 -6.66 3.08 1.73
CA HIS A 10 -6.50 3.80 2.99
C HIS A 10 -7.65 3.40 3.94
N SER A 11 -7.43 3.61 5.24
CA SER A 11 -8.34 3.03 6.24
C SER A 11 -9.73 3.68 6.29
N VAL A 12 -9.90 4.85 5.67
CA VAL A 12 -11.22 5.48 5.60
C VAL A 12 -12.04 5.00 4.41
N CYS A 13 -11.52 4.08 3.61
CA CYS A 13 -12.27 3.53 2.48
C CYS A 13 -13.42 2.68 2.99
N PRO A 14 -14.68 3.00 2.62
CA PRO A 14 -15.82 2.27 3.16
C PRO A 14 -15.91 0.82 2.68
N SER A 15 -15.20 0.45 1.64
CA SER A 15 -15.19 -0.93 1.16
C SER A 15 -14.24 -1.83 1.94
N ILE A 16 -13.47 -1.28 2.88
CA ILE A 16 -12.60 -2.07 3.74
C ILE A 16 -13.38 -2.45 4.99
N ASN A 17 -14.12 -3.53 4.92
CA ASN A 17 -14.88 -4.04 6.05
C ASN A 17 -14.40 -5.44 6.38
N GLY A 18 -13.39 -5.51 7.22
CA GLY A 18 -12.92 -6.77 7.77
C GLY A 18 -11.94 -7.51 6.88
N LYS A 19 -12.29 -7.84 5.67
CA LYS A 19 -11.45 -8.69 4.83
C LYS A 19 -10.98 -8.03 3.54
N GLY A 20 -10.92 -6.73 3.51
CA GLY A 20 -10.57 -6.00 2.30
C GLY A 20 -9.07 -5.90 2.01
N TYR A 21 -8.20 -6.48 2.84
CA TYR A 21 -6.75 -6.33 2.66
C TYR A 21 -6.02 -7.56 3.19
N ASP A 22 -4.81 -7.78 2.65
CA ASP A 22 -3.91 -8.83 3.10
C ASP A 22 -2.92 -8.33 4.15
N PHE A 23 -2.57 -7.04 4.08
CA PHE A 23 -1.68 -6.39 5.05
C PHE A 23 -2.26 -5.03 5.43
N PHE A 24 -2.10 -4.69 6.69
CA PHE A 24 -2.48 -3.38 7.21
C PHE A 24 -1.24 -2.73 7.79
N ILE A 25 -0.93 -1.51 7.35
CA ILE A 25 0.20 -0.75 7.91
C ILE A 25 -0.39 0.28 8.83
N SER A 26 -0.21 0.06 10.13
CA SER A 26 -0.76 0.93 11.15
C SER A 26 0.02 2.24 11.25
N ARG A 27 -0.56 3.20 11.94
CA ARG A 27 0.01 4.53 12.07
C ARG A 27 1.37 4.52 12.78
N ASP A 28 1.61 3.54 13.63
CA ASP A 28 2.90 3.38 14.30
C ASP A 28 3.94 2.61 13.47
N GLY A 29 3.59 2.24 12.23
CA GLY A 29 4.49 1.55 11.35
C GLY A 29 4.46 0.03 11.44
N SER A 30 3.56 -0.53 12.25
CA SER A 30 3.43 -1.98 12.34
C SER A 30 2.76 -2.55 11.10
N ILE A 31 3.24 -3.70 10.64
CA ILE A 31 2.61 -4.43 9.54
C ILE A 31 1.80 -5.56 10.16
N ILE A 32 0.49 -5.54 9.93
CA ILE A 32 -0.43 -6.53 10.47
C ILE A 32 -0.96 -7.37 9.31
N PRO A 33 -0.57 -8.64 9.21
CA PRO A 33 -1.09 -9.49 8.15
C PRO A 33 -2.49 -9.97 8.46
N ALA A 34 -3.30 -10.15 7.42
CA ALA A 34 -4.62 -10.76 7.56
C ALA A 34 -4.45 -12.27 7.72
N SER A 35 -5.46 -12.90 8.33
CA SER A 35 -5.46 -14.34 8.54
C SER A 35 -5.82 -15.12 7.28
N GLU A 36 -6.43 -14.48 6.30
CA GLU A 36 -6.92 -15.13 5.09
C GLU A 36 -6.57 -14.30 3.87
N GLN A 37 -6.33 -14.98 2.76
CA GLN A 37 -6.16 -14.33 1.47
C GLN A 37 -7.49 -13.70 1.03
N THR A 38 -7.44 -12.46 0.55
CA THR A 38 -8.65 -11.73 0.18
C THR A 38 -8.93 -11.77 -1.32
N ASP A 39 -7.89 -11.89 -2.14
CA ASP A 39 -8.01 -11.80 -3.59
C ASP A 39 -7.00 -12.77 -4.21
N PRO A 40 -7.41 -13.62 -5.14
CA PRO A 40 -6.45 -14.56 -5.75
C PRO A 40 -5.49 -13.91 -6.74
N LEU A 41 -5.77 -12.68 -7.20
CA LEU A 41 -5.00 -12.05 -8.27
C LEU A 41 -4.15 -10.86 -7.81
N TYR A 42 -4.56 -10.18 -6.75
CA TYR A 42 -3.85 -8.99 -6.25
C TYR A 42 -3.68 -9.05 -4.75
N ILE A 43 -2.55 -8.53 -4.29
CA ILE A 43 -2.32 -8.38 -2.85
C ILE A 43 -2.85 -7.01 -2.44
N HIS A 44 -3.70 -6.97 -1.44
CA HIS A 44 -4.31 -5.75 -0.95
C HIS A 44 -3.59 -5.25 0.29
N ILE A 45 -3.12 -3.99 0.26
CA ILE A 45 -2.45 -3.37 1.40
C ILE A 45 -3.23 -2.12 1.78
N CYS A 46 -3.61 -2.03 3.05
CA CYS A 46 -4.28 -0.86 3.61
C CYS A 46 -3.29 -0.05 4.44
N VAL A 47 -3.24 1.24 4.19
CA VAL A 47 -2.43 2.17 5.01
C VAL A 47 -3.38 2.93 5.91
N GLU A 48 -3.17 2.88 7.22
CA GLU A 48 -4.02 3.60 8.17
C GLU A 48 -3.86 5.10 7.98
N GLY A 49 -4.96 5.78 7.71
CA GLY A 49 -4.96 7.22 7.49
C GLY A 49 -6.04 7.65 6.52
N ASP A 50 -6.08 8.94 6.26
CA ASP A 50 -7.03 9.56 5.35
C ASP A 50 -6.24 10.38 4.33
N PHE A 51 -6.22 9.95 3.08
CA PHE A 51 -5.52 10.64 2.00
C PHE A 51 -6.50 11.29 1.03
N SER A 52 -7.72 11.52 1.46
CA SER A 52 -8.74 12.19 0.64
C SER A 52 -8.69 13.70 0.74
N GLU A 53 -7.94 14.25 1.70
CA GLU A 53 -7.86 15.68 1.94
C GLU A 53 -6.53 16.26 1.50
N PRO A 54 -6.49 17.50 0.98
CA PRO A 54 -5.22 18.14 0.64
C PRO A 54 -4.39 18.39 1.88
N ARG A 55 -3.09 18.29 1.73
CA ARG A 55 -2.16 18.54 2.82
C ARG A 55 -0.86 19.13 2.27
N HIS A 56 -0.23 19.98 3.09
CA HIS A 56 1.01 20.64 2.72
C HIS A 56 2.22 19.72 2.90
N SER A 57 2.18 18.84 3.90
CA SER A 57 3.27 17.93 4.18
C SER A 57 2.75 16.73 4.94
N PHE A 58 3.58 15.71 5.02
CA PHE A 58 3.27 14.51 5.79
C PHE A 58 4.00 14.56 7.11
N THR A 59 3.39 14.00 8.15
CA THR A 59 4.01 13.90 9.47
C THR A 59 5.17 12.91 9.41
N VAL A 60 5.98 12.90 10.46
CA VAL A 60 7.08 11.93 10.59
C VAL A 60 6.52 10.52 10.57
N GLU A 61 5.42 10.28 11.28
CA GLU A 61 4.78 8.96 11.32
C GLU A 61 4.29 8.53 9.94
N GLU A 62 3.71 9.44 9.19
CA GLU A 62 3.21 9.13 7.85
C GLU A 62 4.35 8.81 6.89
N ARG A 63 5.46 9.55 6.98
CA ARG A 63 6.63 9.25 6.16
C ARG A 63 7.23 7.89 6.51
N GLU A 64 7.21 7.54 7.79
CA GLU A 64 7.64 6.24 8.24
C GLU A 64 6.74 5.13 7.68
N GLN A 65 5.42 5.34 7.72
CA GLN A 65 4.47 4.40 7.12
C GLN A 65 4.74 4.19 5.64
N LEU A 66 5.00 5.27 4.91
CA LEU A 66 5.26 5.20 3.48
C LEU A 66 6.57 4.49 3.19
N PHE A 67 7.57 4.70 4.03
CA PHE A 67 8.85 3.99 3.91
C PHE A 67 8.66 2.48 4.11
N ILE A 68 7.88 2.11 5.12
CA ILE A 68 7.57 0.71 5.41
C ILE A 68 6.76 0.10 4.28
N LEU A 69 5.79 0.86 3.74
CA LEU A 69 5.00 0.42 2.59
C LEU A 69 5.91 0.14 1.39
N ASN A 70 6.85 1.04 1.09
CA ASN A 70 7.80 0.84 0.00
C ASN A 70 8.59 -0.46 0.16
N LYS A 71 9.09 -0.70 1.36
CA LYS A 71 9.85 -1.92 1.64
C LYS A 71 9.00 -3.17 1.47
N LEU A 72 7.77 -3.12 1.95
CA LEU A 72 6.84 -4.25 1.82
C LEU A 72 6.54 -4.53 0.35
N ILE A 73 6.29 -3.49 -0.44
CA ILE A 73 6.00 -3.64 -1.87
C ILE A 73 7.16 -4.31 -2.58
N ILE A 74 8.38 -3.84 -2.34
CA ILE A 74 9.57 -4.41 -2.99
C ILE A 74 9.73 -5.88 -2.61
N ARG A 75 9.55 -6.20 -1.35
CA ARG A 75 9.69 -7.59 -0.88
C ARG A 75 8.62 -8.49 -1.50
N LEU A 76 7.38 -8.03 -1.56
CA LEU A 76 6.30 -8.79 -2.15
C LEU A 76 6.51 -8.98 -3.65
N ALA A 77 6.97 -7.95 -4.34
CA ALA A 77 7.24 -8.04 -5.76
C ALA A 77 8.32 -9.08 -6.06
N GLU A 78 9.37 -9.12 -5.26
CA GLU A 78 10.42 -10.12 -5.43
C GLU A 78 9.93 -11.53 -5.11
N THR A 79 9.17 -11.67 -4.03
CA THR A 79 8.68 -12.98 -3.57
C THR A 79 7.62 -13.53 -4.51
N CYS A 80 6.72 -12.68 -4.99
CA CYS A 80 5.57 -13.08 -5.80
C CYS A 80 5.78 -12.86 -7.29
N ARG A 81 6.94 -12.34 -7.68
CA ARG A 81 7.39 -12.24 -9.08
C ARG A 81 6.53 -11.34 -9.96
N PHE A 82 6.18 -10.15 -9.44
CA PHE A 82 5.62 -9.09 -10.26
C PHE A 82 6.55 -7.87 -10.19
N GLN A 83 6.26 -6.85 -10.98
CA GLN A 83 7.10 -5.66 -10.99
C GLN A 83 6.75 -4.76 -9.81
N PRO A 84 7.74 -4.10 -9.17
CA PRO A 84 7.45 -3.22 -8.04
C PRO A 84 6.55 -2.03 -8.38
N ASP A 85 6.44 -1.65 -9.65
CA ASP A 85 5.56 -0.58 -10.08
C ASP A 85 4.16 -1.08 -10.48
N ASP A 86 3.89 -2.38 -10.32
CA ASP A 86 2.54 -2.92 -10.50
C ASP A 86 1.72 -2.67 -9.23
N ILE A 87 1.50 -1.39 -8.93
CA ILE A 87 0.71 -0.93 -7.79
C ILE A 87 -0.42 -0.06 -8.31
N PHE A 88 -1.62 -0.29 -7.79
CA PHE A 88 -2.83 0.31 -8.32
C PHE A 88 -3.72 0.82 -7.20
N PRO A 89 -4.51 1.87 -7.45
CA PRO A 89 -5.52 2.27 -6.48
C PRO A 89 -6.69 1.27 -6.48
N HIS A 90 -7.36 1.17 -5.34
CA HIS A 90 -8.58 0.38 -5.26
C HIS A 90 -9.70 1.01 -6.07
N SER A 91 -9.83 2.35 -5.99
CA SER A 91 -10.82 3.10 -6.73
C SER A 91 -10.36 4.55 -6.87
N ILE A 92 -11.18 5.39 -7.51
CA ILE A 92 -10.89 6.81 -7.65
C ILE A 92 -10.72 7.48 -6.27
N SER A 93 -11.49 7.06 -5.28
CA SER A 93 -11.46 7.66 -3.94
C SER A 93 -10.66 6.85 -2.93
N CYS A 94 -10.07 5.75 -3.31
CA CYS A 94 -9.27 4.91 -2.41
C CYS A 94 -7.97 4.52 -3.11
N PRO A 95 -6.84 4.89 -2.59
CA PRO A 95 -6.55 5.43 -1.25
C PRO A 95 -6.69 6.95 -1.09
N GLY A 96 -7.41 7.62 -1.97
CA GLY A 96 -7.67 9.04 -1.85
C GLY A 96 -6.89 9.86 -2.86
N ALA A 97 -7.46 11.02 -3.23
CA ALA A 97 -6.91 11.87 -4.30
C ALA A 97 -5.53 12.44 -3.96
N PHE A 98 -5.20 12.51 -2.66
CA PHE A 98 -3.94 13.09 -2.20
C PHE A 98 -2.96 12.04 -1.67
N PHE A 99 -3.19 10.78 -1.99
CA PHE A 99 -2.23 9.74 -1.65
C PHE A 99 -0.92 10.00 -2.42
N PRO A 100 0.24 9.95 -1.73
CA PRO A 100 1.49 10.40 -2.34
C PRO A 100 2.14 9.29 -3.19
N TRP A 101 1.56 9.00 -4.34
CA TRP A 101 2.07 7.98 -5.25
C TRP A 101 3.52 8.22 -5.65
N SER A 102 3.92 9.49 -5.76
CA SER A 102 5.29 9.83 -6.15
C SER A 102 6.32 9.42 -5.12
N GLN A 103 5.92 9.26 -3.86
CA GLN A 103 6.81 8.78 -2.82
C GLN A 103 6.96 7.26 -2.84
N LEU A 104 6.16 6.60 -3.66
CA LEU A 104 6.25 5.17 -3.90
C LEU A 104 6.92 4.87 -5.24
N VAL A 105 7.84 5.73 -5.67
CA VAL A 105 8.59 5.48 -6.89
C VAL A 105 9.47 4.27 -6.66
N ILE A 106 9.02 3.15 -7.15
CA ILE A 106 9.65 1.86 -6.92
C ILE A 106 10.05 1.31 -8.27
N SER A 107 11.26 1.62 -8.69
CA SER A 107 11.83 1.05 -9.89
C SER A 107 13.01 0.17 -9.49
N PRO A 108 13.47 -0.70 -10.38
CA PRO A 108 14.68 -1.47 -10.09
C PRO A 108 15.88 -0.59 -9.74
N ASP A 109 15.95 0.61 -10.29
CA ASP A 109 17.05 1.54 -10.02
C ASP A 109 16.98 2.11 -8.61
N ASP A 110 15.77 2.29 -8.08
CA ASP A 110 15.59 2.87 -6.75
C ASP A 110 16.08 1.94 -5.63
N ARG A 111 16.23 0.68 -5.92
CA ARG A 111 16.71 -0.30 -4.93
C ARG A 111 18.18 -0.12 -4.58
N TYR A 112 18.91 0.63 -5.37
CA TYR A 112 20.34 0.82 -5.20
C TYR A 112 20.69 2.17 -4.56
N HIS A 113 19.70 2.89 -4.12
CA HIS A 113 19.90 4.21 -3.53
C HIS A 113 19.73 4.24 -2.02
#